data_3f67601099ec5e989ca5f5c4e0ff7fa4
#
_entry.id   3f67601099ec5e989ca5f5c4e0ff7fa4
#
_cell.length_a   1.000
_cell.length_b   1.000
_cell.length_c   1.000
_cell.angle_alpha   90.00
_cell.angle_beta   90.00
_cell.angle_gamma   90.00
#
_symmetry.space_group_name_H-M   'P 1'
#
loop_
_entity.id
_entity.type
_entity.pdbx_description
1 polymer ?
#
loop_
_entity_poly.entity_id
_entity_poly.type
_entity_poly.pdbx_seq_one_letter_code
_entity_poly.pdbx_strand_id
1 'polypeptide(L)'
;MTPEELEKVENLVNEKIQEQIPVVTDIMDTEEAKKSGAMALFGEKYGDKVRVVSMGDFSKELCGGTHVKNTAEIGLFKLVSEAGVAAGVRRIEALTGPSVTAYYKAQEEKIHEAAALLKTTPADLLEKIAHLQAEAKALQAENESLKSKLAKEALGDVMDLSLIHISE
;
A
#
# COMPACT_ATOMS: atom_id res chain seq x y z
N MET A 1 5.22 -9.57 -6.13
CA MET A 1 5.85 -9.76 -4.81
C MET A 1 4.77 -9.94 -3.77
N THR A 2 5.00 -10.71 -2.72
CA THR A 2 4.06 -10.81 -1.60
C THR A 2 4.17 -9.58 -0.68
N PRO A 3 3.16 -9.28 0.16
CA PRO A 3 3.26 -8.21 1.15
C PRO A 3 4.48 -8.35 2.06
N GLU A 4 4.81 -9.57 2.47
CA GLU A 4 5.95 -9.87 3.34
C GLU A 4 7.30 -9.62 2.62
N GLU A 5 7.37 -9.86 1.31
CA GLU A 5 8.56 -9.55 0.50
C GLU A 5 8.74 -8.05 0.35
N LEU A 6 7.65 -7.30 0.14
CA LEU A 6 7.69 -5.84 0.06
C LEU A 6 8.13 -5.22 1.39
N GLU A 7 7.60 -5.72 2.50
CA GLU A 7 8.01 -5.29 3.84
C GLU A 7 9.50 -5.56 4.10
N LYS A 8 10.01 -6.73 3.72
CA LYS A 8 11.43 -7.05 3.83
C LYS A 8 12.31 -6.11 3.02
N VAL A 9 11.90 -5.77 1.80
CA VAL A 9 12.63 -4.82 0.95
C VAL A 9 12.64 -3.43 1.58
N GLU A 10 11.48 -2.94 2.04
CA GLU A 10 11.36 -1.65 2.70
C GLU A 10 12.25 -1.55 3.95
N ASN A 11 12.21 -2.59 4.79
CA ASN A 11 13.02 -2.67 6.00
C ASN A 11 14.52 -2.72 5.69
N LEU A 12 14.94 -3.52 4.70
CA LEU A 12 16.33 -3.60 4.30
C LEU A 12 16.87 -2.27 3.76
N VAL A 13 16.09 -1.57 2.94
CA VAL A 13 16.48 -0.25 2.41
C VAL A 13 16.63 0.75 3.55
N ASN A 14 15.68 0.80 4.50
CA ASN A 14 15.76 1.69 5.65
C ASN A 14 16.95 1.34 6.57
N GLU A 15 17.26 0.05 6.76
CA GLU A 15 18.47 -0.39 7.47
C GLU A 15 19.73 0.18 6.82
N LYS A 16 19.89 0.04 5.50
CA LYS A 16 21.06 0.56 4.77
C LYS A 16 21.15 2.09 4.76
N ILE A 17 20.02 2.78 4.84
CA ILE A 17 19.98 4.23 5.05
C ILE A 17 20.50 4.59 6.46
N GLN A 18 20.05 3.86 7.49
CA GLN A 18 20.45 4.09 8.88
C GLN A 18 21.93 3.75 9.15
N GLU A 19 22.52 2.83 8.41
CA GLU A 19 23.94 2.49 8.48
C GLU A 19 24.86 3.65 8.04
N GLN A 20 24.32 4.71 7.42
CA GLN A 20 25.06 5.90 7.00
C GLN A 20 26.25 5.56 6.09
N ILE A 21 26.03 4.67 5.11
CA ILE A 21 27.07 4.16 4.23
C ILE A 21 27.55 5.28 3.32
N PRO A 22 28.89 5.54 3.25
CA PRO A 22 29.44 6.45 2.25
C PRO A 22 29.17 5.95 0.83
N VAL A 23 28.70 6.85 -0.04
CA VAL A 23 28.51 6.57 -1.46
C VAL A 23 29.72 7.05 -2.24
N VAL A 24 30.51 6.10 -2.73
CA VAL A 24 31.76 6.35 -3.45
C VAL A 24 31.53 6.19 -4.95
N THR A 25 32.09 7.09 -5.72
CA THR A 25 32.03 7.04 -7.17
C THR A 25 33.46 6.99 -7.75
N ASP A 26 33.77 5.93 -8.49
CA ASP A 26 35.02 5.72 -9.16
C ASP A 26 34.82 5.66 -10.68
N ILE A 27 35.82 6.15 -11.43
CA ILE A 27 35.84 6.01 -12.88
C ILE A 27 36.97 5.00 -13.20
N MET A 28 36.62 3.91 -13.86
CA MET A 28 37.55 2.85 -14.20
C MET A 28 37.26 2.25 -15.59
N ASP A 29 38.13 1.40 -16.07
CA ASP A 29 37.91 0.69 -17.33
C ASP A 29 36.77 -0.31 -17.19
N THR A 30 35.97 -0.46 -18.26
CA THR A 30 34.77 -1.31 -18.26
C THR A 30 35.06 -2.76 -17.87
N GLU A 31 36.22 -3.29 -18.32
CA GLU A 31 36.63 -4.65 -17.97
C GLU A 31 37.07 -4.78 -16.49
N GLU A 32 37.66 -3.74 -15.94
CA GLU A 32 37.98 -3.68 -14.50
C GLU A 32 36.71 -3.60 -13.64
N ALA A 33 35.77 -2.76 -14.04
CA ALA A 33 34.47 -2.64 -13.39
C ALA A 33 33.70 -3.98 -13.32
N LYS A 34 33.66 -4.71 -14.43
CA LYS A 34 33.05 -6.06 -14.48
C LYS A 34 33.76 -7.03 -13.54
N LYS A 35 35.10 -7.03 -13.51
CA LYS A 35 35.87 -7.89 -12.61
C LYS A 35 35.69 -7.54 -11.14
N SER A 36 35.41 -6.28 -10.83
CA SER A 36 35.15 -5.82 -9.46
C SER A 36 33.77 -6.24 -8.91
N GLY A 37 32.96 -6.95 -9.70
CA GLY A 37 31.59 -7.38 -9.33
C GLY A 37 30.52 -6.31 -9.48
N ALA A 38 30.83 -5.20 -10.18
CA ALA A 38 29.83 -4.17 -10.43
C ALA A 38 28.71 -4.68 -11.34
N MET A 39 27.46 -4.49 -10.92
CA MET A 39 26.28 -4.87 -11.70
C MET A 39 26.01 -3.88 -12.83
N ALA A 40 25.83 -4.42 -14.04
CA ALA A 40 25.45 -3.68 -15.25
C ALA A 40 24.00 -3.99 -15.59
N LEU A 41 23.06 -3.22 -15.03
CA LEU A 41 21.62 -3.54 -15.09
C LEU A 41 20.94 -3.09 -16.39
N PHE A 42 21.51 -2.11 -17.08
CA PHE A 42 20.81 -1.45 -18.18
C PHE A 42 21.49 -1.75 -19.50
N GLY A 43 21.46 -2.83 -20.09
CA GLY A 43 21.87 -3.19 -21.48
C GLY A 43 22.54 -2.12 -22.35
N GLU A 44 23.11 -1.08 -21.75
CA GLU A 44 23.74 0.07 -22.39
C GLU A 44 25.08 -0.35 -22.99
N LYS A 45 25.39 0.23 -24.14
CA LYS A 45 26.75 0.13 -24.71
C LYS A 45 27.66 1.03 -23.90
N TYR A 46 28.34 0.44 -22.93
CA TYR A 46 29.34 1.15 -22.14
C TYR A 46 30.57 1.48 -23.00
N GLY A 47 31.10 2.70 -22.87
CA GLY A 47 32.36 3.10 -23.46
C GLY A 47 33.54 2.41 -22.78
N ASP A 48 34.75 2.81 -23.15
CA ASP A 48 35.98 2.24 -22.58
C ASP A 48 36.07 2.48 -21.05
N LYS A 49 35.55 3.62 -20.58
CA LYS A 49 35.51 3.98 -19.16
C LYS A 49 34.06 4.10 -18.67
N VAL A 50 33.83 3.62 -17.47
CA VAL A 50 32.55 3.62 -16.80
C VAL A 50 32.63 4.21 -15.40
N ARG A 51 31.53 4.74 -14.93
CA ARG A 51 31.35 5.23 -13.57
C ARG A 51 30.76 4.13 -12.72
N VAL A 52 31.48 3.72 -11.68
CA VAL A 52 31.07 2.73 -10.68
C VAL A 52 30.66 3.46 -9.42
N VAL A 53 29.45 3.21 -8.95
CA VAL A 53 28.91 3.73 -7.68
C VAL A 53 28.86 2.60 -6.69
N SER A 54 29.48 2.78 -5.53
CA SER A 54 29.57 1.79 -4.46
C SER A 54 28.97 2.32 -3.16
N MET A 55 28.21 1.49 -2.46
CA MET A 55 27.65 1.72 -1.13
C MET A 55 28.19 0.63 -0.21
N GLY A 56 29.44 0.83 0.29
CA GLY A 56 30.18 -0.19 1.02
C GLY A 56 30.28 -1.49 0.22
N ASP A 57 30.13 -2.61 0.91
CA ASP A 57 30.07 -3.94 0.30
C ASP A 57 28.64 -4.36 -0.10
N PHE A 58 27.64 -3.53 0.19
CA PHE A 58 26.23 -3.85 -0.02
C PHE A 58 25.80 -3.72 -1.48
N SER A 59 26.22 -2.64 -2.17
CA SER A 59 25.86 -2.41 -3.57
C SER A 59 27.02 -1.82 -4.33
N LYS A 60 27.22 -2.29 -5.56
CA LYS A 60 28.19 -1.77 -6.52
C LYS A 60 27.60 -1.87 -7.92
N GLU A 61 27.39 -0.72 -8.56
CA GLU A 61 26.66 -0.64 -9.82
C GLU A 61 27.32 0.31 -10.81
N LEU A 62 27.15 0.02 -12.11
CA LEU A 62 27.46 0.97 -13.17
C LEU A 62 26.32 1.99 -13.27
N CYS A 63 26.57 3.24 -12.89
CA CYS A 63 25.55 4.26 -12.93
C CYS A 63 26.11 5.64 -13.27
N GLY A 64 25.55 6.26 -14.32
CA GLY A 64 25.88 7.62 -14.77
C GLY A 64 25.12 8.74 -14.04
N GLY A 65 24.15 8.40 -13.18
CA GLY A 65 23.30 9.35 -12.48
C GLY A 65 23.99 10.13 -11.36
N THR A 66 23.27 11.08 -10.78
CA THR A 66 23.68 11.78 -9.55
C THR A 66 23.28 11.00 -8.33
N HIS A 67 24.14 10.97 -7.32
CA HIS A 67 23.90 10.25 -6.07
C HIS A 67 24.18 11.15 -4.87
N VAL A 68 23.54 10.83 -3.75
CA VAL A 68 23.88 11.37 -2.43
C VAL A 68 25.30 10.94 -2.05
N LYS A 69 25.94 11.65 -1.14
CA LYS A 69 27.30 11.30 -0.66
C LYS A 69 27.27 10.27 0.46
N ASN A 70 26.11 10.13 1.12
CA ASN A 70 25.91 9.21 2.21
C ASN A 70 24.45 8.73 2.17
N THR A 71 24.21 7.44 2.44
CA THR A 71 22.86 6.88 2.40
C THR A 71 21.91 7.54 3.39
N ALA A 72 22.40 8.07 4.51
CA ALA A 72 21.60 8.82 5.47
C ALA A 72 20.90 10.06 4.88
N GLU A 73 21.45 10.65 3.82
CA GLU A 73 20.85 11.82 3.16
C GLU A 73 19.53 11.50 2.44
N ILE A 74 19.24 10.22 2.18
CA ILE A 74 17.98 9.76 1.58
C ILE A 74 16.82 9.97 2.55
N GLY A 75 17.08 9.85 3.86
CA GLY A 75 16.07 9.87 4.90
C GLY A 75 15.20 8.62 4.90
N LEU A 76 13.98 8.72 5.40
CA LEU A 76 13.08 7.56 5.45
C LEU A 76 12.65 7.15 4.04
N PHE A 77 12.61 5.84 3.80
CA PHE A 77 12.12 5.22 2.57
C PHE A 77 10.78 4.51 2.83
N LYS A 78 9.81 4.68 1.91
CA LYS A 78 8.50 4.03 1.95
C LYS A 78 8.12 3.47 0.60
N LEU A 79 7.86 2.18 0.52
CA LEU A 79 7.20 1.56 -0.63
C LEU A 79 5.71 1.92 -0.63
N VAL A 80 5.22 2.52 -1.72
CA VAL A 80 3.82 2.93 -1.88
C VAL A 80 3.03 1.90 -2.67
N SER A 81 3.59 1.45 -3.79
CA SER A 81 2.93 0.47 -4.65
C SER A 81 3.91 -0.42 -5.40
N GLU A 82 3.44 -1.59 -5.80
CA GLU A 82 4.12 -2.52 -6.68
C GLU A 82 3.08 -3.17 -7.60
N ALA A 83 3.31 -3.12 -8.90
CA ALA A 83 2.40 -3.68 -9.91
C ALA A 83 3.14 -4.26 -11.11
N GLY A 84 2.58 -5.29 -11.73
CA GLY A 84 3.02 -5.77 -13.04
C GLY A 84 2.56 -4.81 -14.13
N VAL A 85 3.46 -4.39 -15.03
CA VAL A 85 3.14 -3.51 -16.16
C VAL A 85 3.24 -4.20 -17.50
N ALA A 86 4.03 -5.29 -17.60
CA ALA A 86 4.13 -6.16 -18.77
C ALA A 86 4.65 -7.54 -18.35
N ALA A 87 4.69 -8.51 -19.28
CA ALA A 87 5.27 -9.82 -19.00
C ALA A 87 6.72 -9.69 -18.54
N GLY A 88 6.99 -10.10 -17.29
CA GLY A 88 8.31 -10.02 -16.66
C GLY A 88 8.76 -8.62 -16.24
N VAL A 89 7.95 -7.57 -16.39
CA VAL A 89 8.28 -6.19 -15.99
C VAL A 89 7.35 -5.75 -14.86
N ARG A 90 7.95 -5.28 -13.77
CA ARG A 90 7.25 -4.77 -12.61
C ARG A 90 7.64 -3.31 -12.34
N ARG A 91 6.67 -2.53 -11.89
CA ARG A 91 6.86 -1.14 -11.45
C ARG A 91 6.78 -1.08 -9.94
N ILE A 92 7.75 -0.43 -9.33
CA ILE A 92 7.74 -0.08 -7.92
C ILE A 92 7.65 1.44 -7.81
N GLU A 93 6.77 1.92 -6.95
CA GLU A 93 6.68 3.34 -6.58
C GLU A 93 7.05 3.47 -5.11
N ALA A 94 7.98 4.37 -4.85
CA ALA A 94 8.47 4.62 -3.50
C ALA A 94 8.66 6.12 -3.24
N LEU A 95 8.64 6.49 -1.98
CA LEU A 95 8.89 7.85 -1.49
C LEU A 95 10.12 7.86 -0.61
N THR A 96 10.81 9.01 -0.55
CA THR A 96 11.95 9.22 0.34
C THR A 96 11.86 10.56 1.06
N GLY A 97 12.55 10.66 2.21
CA GLY A 97 12.72 11.89 2.96
C GLY A 97 11.39 12.59 3.34
N PRO A 98 11.27 13.91 3.10
CA PRO A 98 10.08 14.68 3.50
C PRO A 98 8.77 14.18 2.89
N SER A 99 8.82 13.56 1.69
CA SER A 99 7.63 13.02 1.03
C SER A 99 7.02 11.87 1.81
N VAL A 100 7.82 11.07 2.53
CA VAL A 100 7.32 9.99 3.40
C VAL A 100 6.57 10.57 4.59
N THR A 101 7.11 11.62 5.20
CA THR A 101 6.43 12.30 6.32
C THR A 101 5.10 12.90 5.89
N ALA A 102 5.07 13.55 4.72
CA ALA A 102 3.83 14.09 4.14
C ALA A 102 2.82 12.98 3.84
N TYR A 103 3.27 11.84 3.33
CA TYR A 103 2.43 10.68 3.08
C TYR A 103 1.77 10.17 4.36
N TYR A 104 2.54 9.94 5.44
CA TYR A 104 1.97 9.47 6.70
C TYR A 104 1.03 10.49 7.34
N LYS A 105 1.35 11.78 7.28
CA LYS A 105 0.47 12.84 7.75
C LYS A 105 -0.90 12.81 7.03
N ALA A 106 -0.89 12.65 5.71
CA ALA A 106 -2.13 12.54 4.94
C ALA A 106 -2.94 11.27 5.30
N GLN A 107 -2.30 10.15 5.66
CA GLN A 107 -3.02 8.97 6.16
C GLN A 107 -3.60 9.20 7.56
N GLU A 108 -2.87 9.84 8.44
CA GLU A 108 -3.34 10.22 9.79
C GLU A 108 -4.56 11.15 9.71
N GLU A 109 -4.51 12.17 8.85
CA GLU A 109 -5.64 13.08 8.61
C GLU A 109 -6.90 12.31 8.16
N LYS A 110 -6.79 11.36 7.23
CA LYS A 110 -7.91 10.50 6.82
C LYS A 110 -8.51 9.68 7.97
N ILE A 111 -7.66 9.16 8.85
CA ILE A 111 -8.12 8.41 10.04
C ILE A 111 -8.90 9.34 10.97
N HIS A 112 -8.41 10.56 11.21
CA HIS A 112 -9.10 11.56 12.02
C HIS A 112 -10.43 11.99 11.40
N GLU A 113 -10.47 12.22 10.10
CA GLU A 113 -11.70 12.54 9.38
C GLU A 113 -12.73 11.40 9.49
N ALA A 114 -12.32 10.14 9.29
CA ALA A 114 -13.18 8.98 9.42
C ALA A 114 -13.75 8.84 10.85
N ALA A 115 -12.90 9.05 11.86
CA ALA A 115 -13.34 9.03 13.26
C ALA A 115 -14.34 10.15 13.55
N ALA A 116 -14.10 11.36 13.04
CA ALA A 116 -15.02 12.49 13.19
C ALA A 116 -16.39 12.24 12.55
N LEU A 117 -16.43 11.67 11.33
CA LEU A 117 -17.68 11.26 10.66
C LEU A 117 -18.49 10.27 11.49
N LEU A 118 -17.83 9.35 12.17
CA LEU A 118 -18.46 8.35 13.03
C LEU A 118 -18.67 8.82 14.48
N LYS A 119 -18.32 10.09 14.77
CA LYS A 119 -18.43 10.71 16.11
C LYS A 119 -17.70 9.88 17.18
N THR A 120 -16.48 9.48 16.87
CA THR A 120 -15.59 8.69 17.74
C THR A 120 -14.17 9.21 17.70
N THR A 121 -13.24 8.57 18.43
CA THR A 121 -11.82 8.85 18.38
C THR A 121 -11.10 7.90 17.42
N PRO A 122 -9.89 8.23 16.91
CA PRO A 122 -9.09 7.29 16.13
C PRO A 122 -8.81 5.96 16.85
N ALA A 123 -8.66 5.99 18.17
CA ALA A 123 -8.43 4.78 18.97
C ALA A 123 -9.64 3.82 18.97
N ASP A 124 -10.85 4.37 19.01
CA ASP A 124 -12.10 3.61 19.11
C ASP A 124 -12.75 3.36 17.74
N LEU A 125 -12.09 3.79 16.65
CA LEU A 125 -12.65 3.77 15.30
C LEU A 125 -13.09 2.37 14.86
N LEU A 126 -12.25 1.36 15.08
CA LEU A 126 -12.56 -0.02 14.68
C LEU A 126 -13.71 -0.61 15.48
N GLU A 127 -13.79 -0.34 16.78
CA GLU A 127 -14.90 -0.77 17.64
C GLU A 127 -16.21 -0.12 17.18
N LYS A 128 -16.17 1.18 16.90
CA LYS A 128 -17.34 1.92 16.39
C LYS A 128 -17.85 1.36 15.06
N ILE A 129 -16.92 1.04 14.13
CA ILE A 129 -17.28 0.41 12.84
C ILE A 129 -17.93 -0.95 13.07
N ALA A 130 -17.34 -1.81 13.92
CA ALA A 130 -17.88 -3.12 14.23
C ALA A 130 -19.30 -3.04 14.84
N HIS A 131 -19.51 -2.10 15.76
CA HIS A 131 -20.83 -1.84 16.35
C HIS A 131 -21.86 -1.42 15.29
N LEU A 132 -21.52 -0.48 14.42
CA LEU A 132 -22.41 -0.01 13.36
C LEU A 132 -22.75 -1.11 12.35
N GLN A 133 -21.79 -1.98 12.02
CA GLN A 133 -22.03 -3.14 11.16
C GLN A 133 -23.01 -4.13 11.80
N ALA A 134 -22.86 -4.41 13.09
CA ALA A 134 -23.77 -5.28 13.83
C ALA A 134 -25.19 -4.69 13.92
N GLU A 135 -25.30 -3.40 14.20
CA GLU A 135 -26.57 -2.67 14.23
C GLU A 135 -27.27 -2.68 12.87
N ALA A 136 -26.54 -2.38 11.80
CA ALA A 136 -27.08 -2.42 10.44
C ALA A 136 -27.62 -3.81 10.07
N LYS A 137 -26.90 -4.89 10.44
CA LYS A 137 -27.32 -6.27 10.21
C LYS A 137 -28.59 -6.62 11.02
N ALA A 138 -28.68 -6.18 12.27
CA ALA A 138 -29.86 -6.39 13.10
C ALA A 138 -31.10 -5.66 12.53
N LEU A 139 -30.94 -4.39 12.14
CA LEU A 139 -32.02 -3.61 11.53
C LEU A 139 -32.47 -4.20 10.19
N GLN A 140 -31.55 -4.74 9.39
CA GLN A 140 -31.89 -5.43 8.14
C GLN A 140 -32.76 -6.67 8.42
N ALA A 141 -32.36 -7.50 9.38
CA ALA A 141 -33.12 -8.70 9.76
C ALA A 141 -34.52 -8.34 10.32
N GLU A 142 -34.62 -7.28 11.14
CA GLU A 142 -35.87 -6.78 11.65
C GLU A 142 -36.77 -6.28 10.52
N ASN A 143 -36.22 -5.52 9.57
CA ASN A 143 -36.97 -5.02 8.41
C ASN A 143 -37.54 -6.16 7.56
N GLU A 144 -36.75 -7.21 7.30
CA GLU A 144 -37.20 -8.40 6.58
C GLU A 144 -38.32 -9.15 7.33
N SER A 145 -38.18 -9.27 8.65
CA SER A 145 -39.22 -9.86 9.50
C SER A 145 -40.53 -9.06 9.45
N LEU A 146 -40.45 -7.72 9.57
CA LEU A 146 -41.64 -6.84 9.49
C LEU A 146 -42.28 -6.91 8.11
N LYS A 147 -41.51 -6.88 7.02
CA LYS A 147 -42.06 -7.06 5.66
C LYS A 147 -42.78 -8.39 5.49
N SER A 148 -42.21 -9.48 6.04
CA SER A 148 -42.84 -10.80 6.01
C SER A 148 -44.18 -10.84 6.80
N LYS A 149 -44.23 -10.18 7.95
CA LYS A 149 -45.47 -10.06 8.73
C LYS A 149 -46.56 -9.28 7.98
N LEU A 150 -46.20 -8.11 7.44
CA LEU A 150 -47.13 -7.29 6.64
C LEU A 150 -47.65 -8.05 5.41
N ALA A 151 -46.81 -8.80 4.72
CA ALA A 151 -47.23 -9.62 3.58
C ALA A 151 -48.21 -10.72 3.99
N LYS A 152 -48.03 -11.35 5.15
CA LYS A 152 -48.95 -12.36 5.68
C LYS A 152 -50.29 -11.77 6.10
N GLU A 153 -50.29 -10.61 6.74
CA GLU A 153 -51.53 -9.89 7.13
C GLU A 153 -52.35 -9.49 5.88
N ALA A 154 -51.68 -8.89 4.87
CA ALA A 154 -52.31 -8.53 3.62
C ALA A 154 -52.90 -9.73 2.86
N LEU A 155 -52.26 -10.90 2.91
CA LEU A 155 -52.78 -12.14 2.34
C LEU A 155 -53.99 -12.67 3.14
N GLY A 156 -53.97 -12.57 4.46
CA GLY A 156 -55.07 -12.93 5.34
C GLY A 156 -56.33 -12.13 5.02
N ASP A 157 -56.21 -10.81 4.94
CA ASP A 157 -57.32 -9.91 4.62
C ASP A 157 -57.96 -10.18 3.24
N VAL A 158 -57.13 -10.52 2.24
CA VAL A 158 -57.63 -10.89 0.88
C VAL A 158 -58.37 -12.23 0.91
N MET A 159 -57.90 -13.21 1.69
CA MET A 159 -58.57 -14.51 1.83
C MET A 159 -59.92 -14.39 2.55
N ASP A 160 -60.01 -13.59 3.61
CA ASP A 160 -61.26 -13.34 4.33
C ASP A 160 -62.32 -12.65 3.45
N LEU A 161 -61.91 -11.65 2.65
CA LEU A 161 -62.75 -10.99 1.66
C LEU A 161 -63.26 -11.96 0.56
N SER A 162 -62.46 -12.93 0.16
CA SER A 162 -62.83 -13.93 -0.84
C SER A 162 -63.83 -14.95 -0.31
N LEU A 163 -63.79 -15.32 0.97
CA LEU A 163 -64.73 -16.25 1.61
C LEU A 163 -66.09 -15.63 1.82
N ILE A 164 -66.19 -14.32 2.01
CA ILE A 164 -67.51 -13.61 2.13
C ILE A 164 -68.22 -13.58 0.78
N HIS A 165 -67.50 -13.61 -0.37
CA HIS A 165 -68.15 -13.56 -1.71
C HIS A 165 -68.60 -14.91 -2.25
N ILE A 166 -68.25 -16.03 -1.58
CA ILE A 166 -68.69 -17.40 -2.00
C ILE A 166 -69.96 -17.88 -1.24
N SER A 167 -70.45 -17.11 -0.26
CA SER A 167 -71.59 -17.46 0.57
C SER A 167 -72.91 -16.72 0.22
N GLU A 168 -73.02 -16.07 -0.93
CA GLU A 168 -74.20 -15.62 -1.62
C GLU A 168 -74.45 -16.48 -2.86
#